data_3a6316eeec3c568dd2371cdc34775351
#
_entry.id   3a6316eeec3c568dd2371cdc34775351
#
_cell.length_a   1.000
_cell.length_b   1.000
_cell.length_c   1.000
_cell.angle_alpha   90.00
_cell.angle_beta   90.00
_cell.angle_gamma   90.00
#
_symmetry.space_group_name_H-M   'P 1'
#
loop_
_entity.id
_entity.type
_entity.pdbx_description
1 polymer ?
#
loop_
_entity_poly.entity_id
_entity_poly.type
_entity_poly.pdbx_seq_one_letter_code
_entity_poly.pdbx_strand_id
1 'polypeptide(L)'
;MSSRIRRITKELADFQDAGIDIQPSGPGDLTRLRASLPIPSDTPYFGGTYTINILIPDNYPFVKPSIKFNQKIYHPNVHSETGEVAPGALGSWEPTNTIRTTLDTTAKLLQHPHPDFPVNEEANTLFLSNNSAFRERAHDWAVKYAGAPAAETDSASYGGYNRNLIQPYIDAGYDKDAVVEAFKYFGIDRNNGKDYTLEEAYQGDILARLSGVE
;
A
#
# COMPACT_ATOMS: atom_id res chain seq x y z
N MET A 1 -2.59 -28.11 -29.63
CA MET A 1 -2.50 -27.07 -28.57
C MET A 1 -3.60 -27.37 -27.58
N SER A 2 -3.28 -27.52 -26.28
CA SER A 2 -4.30 -27.82 -25.27
C SER A 2 -5.31 -26.68 -25.12
N SER A 3 -6.51 -26.96 -24.62
CA SER A 3 -7.55 -25.93 -24.38
C SER A 3 -7.06 -24.85 -23.42
N ARG A 4 -6.27 -25.24 -22.41
CA ARG A 4 -5.59 -24.34 -21.47
C ARG A 4 -4.67 -23.33 -22.20
N ILE A 5 -3.75 -23.82 -23.01
CA ILE A 5 -2.81 -22.96 -23.75
C ILE A 5 -3.54 -22.01 -24.69
N ARG A 6 -4.57 -22.48 -25.38
CA ARG A 6 -5.40 -21.65 -26.26
C ARG A 6 -6.09 -20.52 -25.50
N ARG A 7 -6.59 -20.83 -24.29
CA ARG A 7 -7.21 -19.85 -23.39
C ARG A 7 -6.20 -18.79 -22.95
N ILE A 8 -5.01 -19.20 -22.46
CA ILE A 8 -3.95 -18.29 -22.00
C ILE A 8 -3.49 -17.39 -23.16
N THR A 9 -3.25 -17.96 -24.34
CA THR A 9 -2.83 -17.17 -25.52
C THR A 9 -3.83 -16.09 -25.87
N LYS A 10 -5.13 -16.42 -25.83
CA LYS A 10 -6.18 -15.43 -26.08
C LYS A 10 -6.17 -14.31 -25.04
N GLU A 11 -6.10 -14.67 -23.75
CA GLU A 11 -6.08 -13.67 -22.67
C GLU A 11 -4.83 -12.77 -22.75
N LEU A 12 -3.68 -13.30 -23.16
CA LEU A 12 -2.46 -12.49 -23.38
C LEU A 12 -2.63 -11.51 -24.54
N ALA A 13 -3.32 -11.90 -25.63
CA ALA A 13 -3.64 -10.97 -26.70
C ALA A 13 -4.55 -9.84 -26.23
N ASP A 14 -5.59 -10.16 -25.44
CA ASP A 14 -6.51 -9.17 -24.85
C ASP A 14 -5.76 -8.15 -23.95
N PHE A 15 -4.68 -8.56 -23.28
CA PHE A 15 -3.82 -7.68 -22.49
C PHE A 15 -3.01 -6.72 -23.35
N GLN A 16 -2.44 -7.22 -24.46
CA GLN A 16 -1.68 -6.37 -25.39
C GLN A 16 -2.56 -5.29 -25.99
N ASP A 17 -3.79 -5.65 -26.39
CA ASP A 17 -4.76 -4.70 -26.91
C ASP A 17 -5.18 -3.65 -25.88
N ALA A 18 -5.17 -4.01 -24.59
CA ALA A 18 -5.47 -3.11 -23.47
C ALA A 18 -4.25 -2.29 -22.97
N GLY A 19 -3.06 -2.49 -23.54
CA GLY A 19 -1.83 -1.81 -23.13
C GLY A 19 -1.33 -2.21 -21.74
N ILE A 20 -1.70 -3.40 -21.24
CA ILE A 20 -1.28 -3.90 -19.94
C ILE A 20 0.04 -4.69 -20.11
N ASP A 21 1.05 -4.30 -19.31
CA ASP A 21 2.35 -4.97 -19.31
C ASP A 21 2.28 -6.31 -18.59
N ILE A 22 2.10 -7.36 -19.38
CA ILE A 22 2.16 -8.76 -18.95
C ILE A 22 2.88 -9.59 -19.99
N GLN A 23 3.78 -10.45 -19.56
CA GLN A 23 4.59 -11.27 -20.46
C GLN A 23 4.97 -12.61 -19.83
N PRO A 24 5.27 -13.64 -20.64
CA PRO A 24 5.86 -14.87 -20.13
C PRO A 24 7.19 -14.62 -19.41
N SER A 25 7.42 -15.32 -18.29
CA SER A 25 8.65 -15.20 -17.52
C SER A 25 9.87 -15.84 -18.23
N GLY A 26 9.63 -16.65 -19.26
CA GLY A 26 10.67 -17.26 -20.07
C GLY A 26 10.14 -17.64 -21.47
N PRO A 27 11.06 -17.89 -22.43
CA PRO A 27 10.68 -18.21 -23.80
C PRO A 27 9.76 -19.44 -23.88
N GLY A 28 8.54 -19.25 -24.42
CA GLY A 28 7.58 -20.33 -24.64
C GLY A 28 6.84 -20.86 -23.43
N ASP A 29 7.14 -20.36 -22.22
CA ASP A 29 6.45 -20.79 -21.00
C ASP A 29 5.26 -19.86 -20.69
N LEU A 30 4.10 -20.23 -21.21
CA LEU A 30 2.85 -19.51 -20.93
C LEU A 30 2.22 -19.82 -19.56
N THR A 31 2.86 -20.67 -18.76
CA THR A 31 2.34 -21.05 -17.44
C THR A 31 2.89 -20.16 -16.33
N ARG A 32 3.94 -19.41 -16.61
CA ARG A 32 4.56 -18.45 -15.70
C ARG A 32 4.59 -17.09 -16.37
N LEU A 33 3.78 -16.18 -15.85
CA LEU A 33 3.70 -14.83 -16.37
C LEU A 33 4.26 -13.85 -15.35
N ARG A 34 4.79 -12.75 -15.87
CA ARG A 34 5.18 -11.58 -15.09
C ARG A 34 4.33 -10.41 -15.54
N ALA A 35 3.82 -9.65 -14.57
CA ALA A 35 3.03 -8.45 -14.84
C ALA A 35 3.44 -7.30 -13.92
N SER A 36 3.34 -6.08 -14.43
CA SER A 36 3.35 -4.87 -13.60
C SER A 36 1.98 -4.70 -12.97
N LEU A 37 1.94 -4.51 -11.64
CA LEU A 37 0.69 -4.30 -10.93
C LEU A 37 0.39 -2.80 -10.83
N PRO A 38 -0.77 -2.33 -11.34
CA PRO A 38 -1.19 -0.96 -11.12
C PRO A 38 -1.51 -0.75 -9.64
N ILE A 39 -0.85 0.23 -9.01
CA ILE A 39 -1.02 0.53 -7.60
C ILE A 39 -2.04 1.66 -7.42
N PRO A 40 -3.15 1.42 -6.70
CA PRO A 40 -4.14 2.45 -6.45
C PRO A 40 -3.59 3.62 -5.61
N SER A 41 -3.98 4.84 -5.96
CA SER A 41 -3.42 6.08 -5.39
C SER A 41 -3.76 6.31 -3.91
N ASP A 42 -4.79 5.66 -3.41
CA ASP A 42 -5.26 5.75 -2.03
C ASP A 42 -4.59 4.74 -1.08
N THR A 43 -3.63 3.97 -1.60
CA THR A 43 -2.89 2.96 -0.83
C THR A 43 -1.54 3.49 -0.32
N PRO A 44 -1.00 2.92 0.77
CA PRO A 44 0.34 3.27 1.24
C PRO A 44 1.46 2.80 0.29
N TYR A 45 1.12 2.04 -0.73
CA TYR A 45 2.05 1.49 -1.74
C TYR A 45 2.18 2.39 -2.96
N PHE A 46 1.36 3.43 -3.07
CA PHE A 46 1.34 4.33 -4.22
C PHE A 46 2.70 4.97 -4.48
N GLY A 47 3.05 5.08 -5.76
CA GLY A 47 4.37 5.54 -6.19
C GLY A 47 5.45 4.47 -6.23
N GLY A 48 5.23 3.31 -5.60
CA GLY A 48 6.10 2.15 -5.72
C GLY A 48 5.86 1.36 -7.01
N THR A 49 6.92 0.71 -7.50
CA THR A 49 6.83 -0.20 -8.65
C THR A 49 6.78 -1.64 -8.17
N TYR A 50 5.65 -2.29 -8.40
CA TYR A 50 5.46 -3.68 -8.03
C TYR A 50 5.23 -4.54 -9.26
N THR A 51 6.03 -5.59 -9.35
CA THR A 51 5.83 -6.66 -10.32
C THR A 51 5.42 -7.94 -9.62
N ILE A 52 4.53 -8.69 -10.24
CA ILE A 52 4.05 -9.96 -9.72
C ILE A 52 4.36 -11.09 -10.70
N ASN A 53 4.62 -12.25 -10.14
CA ASN A 53 4.66 -13.50 -10.89
C ASN A 53 3.32 -14.21 -10.72
N ILE A 54 2.76 -14.67 -11.82
CA ILE A 54 1.49 -15.39 -11.90
C ILE A 54 1.83 -16.79 -12.34
N LEU A 55 1.54 -17.77 -11.48
CA LEU A 55 1.68 -19.18 -11.82
C LEU A 55 0.30 -19.74 -12.19
N ILE A 56 0.18 -20.18 -13.44
CA ILE A 56 -1.06 -20.73 -13.98
C ILE A 56 -1.06 -22.24 -13.80
N PRO A 57 -2.00 -22.80 -13.01
CA PRO A 57 -2.03 -24.21 -12.70
C PRO A 57 -2.45 -25.07 -13.91
N ASP A 58 -2.14 -26.37 -13.84
CA ASP A 58 -2.45 -27.31 -14.94
C ASP A 58 -3.94 -27.39 -15.24
N ASN A 59 -4.77 -27.24 -14.21
CA ASN A 59 -6.22 -27.28 -14.32
C ASN A 59 -6.85 -25.90 -14.58
N TYR A 60 -6.08 -24.92 -15.05
CA TYR A 60 -6.65 -23.64 -15.47
C TYR A 60 -7.61 -23.83 -16.65
N PRO A 61 -8.81 -23.21 -16.66
CA PRO A 61 -9.31 -22.17 -15.76
C PRO A 61 -10.12 -22.69 -14.55
N PHE A 62 -10.16 -23.98 -14.25
CA PHE A 62 -10.93 -24.52 -13.12
C PHE A 62 -10.27 -24.25 -11.75
N VAL A 63 -8.97 -24.03 -11.76
CA VAL A 63 -8.20 -23.69 -10.56
C VAL A 63 -7.60 -22.30 -10.75
N LYS A 64 -7.70 -21.48 -9.70
CA LYS A 64 -7.20 -20.10 -9.65
C LYS A 64 -5.68 -20.05 -9.82
N PRO A 65 -5.14 -19.08 -10.58
CA PRO A 65 -3.71 -18.78 -10.58
C PRO A 65 -3.21 -18.33 -9.21
N SER A 66 -1.98 -18.68 -8.87
CA SER A 66 -1.30 -18.14 -7.68
C SER A 66 -0.49 -16.91 -8.03
N ILE A 67 -0.41 -16.00 -7.06
CA ILE A 67 0.26 -14.70 -7.20
C ILE A 67 1.40 -14.60 -6.20
N LYS A 68 2.52 -14.05 -6.68
CA LYS A 68 3.68 -13.77 -5.86
C LYS A 68 4.26 -12.40 -6.21
N PHE A 69 4.40 -11.52 -5.24
CA PHE A 69 5.12 -10.25 -5.39
C PHE A 69 6.63 -10.49 -5.50
N ASN A 70 7.28 -9.76 -6.38
CA ASN A 70 8.74 -9.80 -6.51
C ASN A 70 9.42 -8.85 -5.51
N GLN A 71 8.79 -7.72 -5.21
CA GLN A 71 9.24 -6.78 -4.19
C GLN A 71 8.68 -7.19 -2.83
N LYS A 72 9.46 -6.94 -1.77
CA LYS A 72 8.94 -7.08 -0.41
C LYS A 72 7.82 -6.04 -0.18
N ILE A 73 6.74 -6.49 0.42
CA ILE A 73 5.58 -5.66 0.72
C ILE A 73 5.07 -5.95 2.14
N TYR A 74 4.75 -4.93 2.90
CA TYR A 74 4.17 -5.06 4.23
C TYR A 74 2.64 -5.05 4.12
N HIS A 75 2.03 -6.22 4.10
CA HIS A 75 0.61 -6.38 3.87
C HIS A 75 0.06 -7.61 4.62
N PRO A 76 -1.15 -7.56 5.25
CA PRO A 76 -1.73 -8.70 5.97
C PRO A 76 -1.79 -10.00 5.15
N ASN A 77 -2.15 -9.89 3.88
CA ASN A 77 -2.41 -11.03 3.01
C ASN A 77 -1.24 -11.41 2.09
N VAL A 78 -0.05 -10.85 2.31
CA VAL A 78 1.16 -11.17 1.55
C VAL A 78 2.26 -11.61 2.51
N HIS A 79 2.85 -12.76 2.24
CA HIS A 79 3.95 -13.28 3.05
C HIS A 79 5.19 -12.38 2.90
N SER A 80 5.68 -11.85 4.02
CA SER A 80 6.74 -10.81 4.04
C SER A 80 8.05 -11.23 3.39
N GLU A 81 8.41 -12.53 3.47
CA GLU A 81 9.66 -13.06 2.93
C GLU A 81 9.49 -13.64 1.52
N THR A 82 8.43 -14.40 1.27
CA THR A 82 8.25 -15.08 -0.01
C THR A 82 7.51 -14.24 -1.05
N GLY A 83 6.71 -13.26 -0.62
CA GLY A 83 5.84 -12.46 -1.48
C GLY A 83 4.55 -13.17 -1.93
N GLU A 84 4.29 -14.39 -1.44
CA GLU A 84 3.11 -15.15 -1.80
C GLU A 84 1.84 -14.53 -1.24
N VAL A 85 0.82 -14.40 -2.10
CA VAL A 85 -0.49 -13.87 -1.72
C VAL A 85 -1.35 -15.00 -1.17
N ALA A 86 -2.01 -14.76 -0.04
CA ALA A 86 -2.97 -15.70 0.55
C ALA A 86 -4.09 -16.06 -0.45
N PRO A 87 -4.26 -17.32 -0.85
CA PRO A 87 -5.27 -17.70 -1.85
C PRO A 87 -6.70 -17.32 -1.46
N GLY A 88 -7.02 -17.41 -0.16
CA GLY A 88 -8.34 -17.03 0.37
C GLY A 88 -8.66 -15.55 0.24
N ALA A 89 -7.64 -14.70 0.34
CA ALA A 89 -7.81 -13.25 0.23
C ALA A 89 -8.15 -12.76 -1.19
N LEU A 90 -7.91 -13.59 -2.21
CA LEU A 90 -8.26 -13.28 -3.61
C LEU A 90 -9.73 -13.62 -3.96
N GLY A 91 -10.55 -13.96 -2.97
CA GLY A 91 -11.96 -14.27 -3.14
C GLY A 91 -12.25 -15.59 -3.86
N SER A 92 -13.51 -15.82 -4.24
CA SER A 92 -13.96 -16.98 -4.98
C SER A 92 -13.44 -16.97 -6.42
N TRP A 93 -13.32 -18.16 -7.01
CA TRP A 93 -12.87 -18.33 -8.38
C TRP A 93 -13.86 -19.20 -9.16
N GLU A 94 -14.17 -18.74 -10.36
CA GLU A 94 -14.98 -19.49 -11.32
C GLU A 94 -14.24 -19.64 -12.66
N PRO A 95 -14.51 -20.67 -13.47
CA PRO A 95 -13.84 -20.87 -14.75
C PRO A 95 -14.05 -19.74 -15.77
N THR A 96 -15.04 -18.88 -15.55
CA THR A 96 -15.29 -17.67 -16.34
C THR A 96 -14.32 -16.53 -16.01
N ASN A 97 -13.69 -16.56 -14.85
CA ASN A 97 -12.69 -15.57 -14.43
C ASN A 97 -11.42 -15.72 -15.30
N THR A 98 -10.68 -14.63 -15.40
CA THR A 98 -9.50 -14.52 -16.27
C THR A 98 -8.26 -14.16 -15.45
N ILE A 99 -7.10 -14.22 -16.08
CA ILE A 99 -5.84 -13.68 -15.51
C ILE A 99 -6.04 -12.20 -15.16
N ARG A 100 -6.79 -11.44 -15.97
CA ARG A 100 -7.13 -10.04 -15.67
C ARG A 100 -7.91 -9.89 -14.37
N THR A 101 -8.92 -10.74 -14.18
CA THR A 101 -9.67 -10.76 -12.90
C THR A 101 -8.71 -10.94 -11.71
N THR A 102 -7.71 -11.80 -11.86
CA THR A 102 -6.69 -12.03 -10.81
C THR A 102 -5.86 -10.78 -10.54
N LEU A 103 -5.43 -10.04 -11.58
CA LEU A 103 -4.70 -8.77 -11.43
C LEU A 103 -5.56 -7.71 -10.74
N ASP A 104 -6.78 -7.52 -11.22
CA ASP A 104 -7.71 -6.52 -10.67
C ASP A 104 -8.05 -6.82 -9.20
N THR A 105 -8.23 -8.10 -8.86
CA THR A 105 -8.48 -8.52 -7.47
C THR A 105 -7.24 -8.29 -6.59
N THR A 106 -6.05 -8.53 -7.11
CA THR A 106 -4.80 -8.28 -6.38
C THR A 106 -4.61 -6.77 -6.13
N ALA A 107 -4.90 -5.91 -7.10
CA ALA A 107 -4.86 -4.46 -6.92
C ALA A 107 -5.89 -3.99 -5.87
N LYS A 108 -7.12 -4.53 -5.90
CA LYS A 108 -8.15 -4.24 -4.89
C LYS A 108 -7.76 -4.73 -3.49
N LEU A 109 -7.03 -5.85 -3.39
CA LEU A 109 -6.56 -6.37 -2.11
C LEU A 109 -5.59 -5.39 -1.43
N LEU A 110 -4.81 -4.63 -2.20
CA LEU A 110 -3.93 -3.59 -1.65
C LEU A 110 -4.73 -2.41 -1.05
N GLN A 111 -5.92 -2.12 -1.57
CA GLN A 111 -6.83 -1.10 -1.02
C GLN A 111 -7.58 -1.62 0.20
N HIS A 112 -8.02 -2.88 0.13
CA HIS A 112 -8.91 -3.50 1.09
C HIS A 112 -8.34 -4.85 1.57
N PRO A 113 -7.39 -4.84 2.53
CA PRO A 113 -6.86 -6.06 3.13
C PRO A 113 -7.97 -6.92 3.72
N HIS A 114 -7.81 -8.25 3.63
CA HIS A 114 -8.77 -9.24 4.11
C HIS A 114 -8.31 -9.82 5.45
N PRO A 115 -8.82 -9.33 6.60
CA PRO A 115 -8.32 -9.73 7.92
C PRO A 115 -8.49 -11.23 8.24
N ASP A 116 -9.44 -11.89 7.58
CA ASP A 116 -9.75 -13.30 7.82
C ASP A 116 -8.74 -14.28 7.18
N PHE A 117 -7.86 -13.78 6.30
CA PHE A 117 -6.85 -14.59 5.61
C PHE A 117 -5.44 -14.05 5.78
N PRO A 118 -4.97 -13.85 7.02
CA PRO A 118 -3.65 -13.31 7.26
C PRO A 118 -2.57 -14.36 6.95
N VAL A 119 -1.48 -13.91 6.34
CA VAL A 119 -0.22 -14.65 6.19
C VAL A 119 0.96 -13.85 6.72
N ASN A 120 0.69 -12.60 7.13
CA ASN A 120 1.58 -11.73 7.89
C ASN A 120 0.81 -11.23 9.12
N GLU A 121 0.93 -11.97 10.22
CA GLU A 121 0.19 -11.70 11.45
C GLU A 121 0.54 -10.33 12.07
N GLU A 122 1.79 -9.90 11.95
CA GLU A 122 2.22 -8.59 12.46
C GLU A 122 1.50 -7.47 11.71
N ALA A 123 1.49 -7.53 10.37
CA ALA A 123 0.80 -6.55 9.54
C ALA A 123 -0.71 -6.57 9.79
N ASN A 124 -1.30 -7.75 9.99
CA ASN A 124 -2.73 -7.89 10.27
C ASN A 124 -3.11 -7.29 11.63
N THR A 125 -2.34 -7.58 12.66
CA THR A 125 -2.55 -7.01 13.98
C THR A 125 -2.45 -5.49 13.95
N LEU A 126 -1.44 -4.95 13.29
CA LEU A 126 -1.27 -3.51 13.17
C LEU A 126 -2.37 -2.85 12.34
N PHE A 127 -2.80 -3.50 11.26
CA PHE A 127 -3.92 -3.04 10.41
C PHE A 127 -5.22 -2.90 11.20
N LEU A 128 -5.52 -3.87 12.09
CA LEU A 128 -6.73 -3.89 12.89
C LEU A 128 -6.66 -2.94 14.11
N SER A 129 -5.50 -2.83 14.74
CA SER A 129 -5.35 -2.07 15.99
C SER A 129 -4.98 -0.60 15.78
N ASN A 130 -4.18 -0.30 14.75
CA ASN A 130 -3.71 1.05 14.43
C ASN A 130 -3.45 1.20 12.94
N ASN A 131 -4.49 1.56 12.19
CA ASN A 131 -4.41 1.68 10.73
C ASN A 131 -3.43 2.77 10.28
N SER A 132 -3.28 3.86 11.04
CA SER A 132 -2.31 4.92 10.72
C SER A 132 -0.87 4.38 10.77
N ALA A 133 -0.49 3.71 11.85
CA ALA A 133 0.83 3.09 11.99
C ALA A 133 1.06 1.97 10.96
N PHE A 134 0.01 1.22 10.60
CA PHE A 134 0.07 0.25 9.51
C PHE A 134 0.42 0.93 8.17
N ARG A 135 -0.29 2.01 7.83
CA ARG A 135 -0.07 2.75 6.57
C ARG A 135 1.33 3.35 6.50
N GLU A 136 1.81 3.92 7.60
CA GLU A 136 3.16 4.46 7.70
C GLU A 136 4.20 3.36 7.45
N ARG A 137 4.10 2.23 8.16
CA ARG A 137 5.04 1.11 8.00
C ARG A 137 4.98 0.47 6.62
N ALA A 138 3.79 0.34 6.04
CA ALA A 138 3.61 -0.16 4.68
C ALA A 138 4.24 0.78 3.64
N HIS A 139 4.13 2.09 3.85
CA HIS A 139 4.79 3.09 3.02
C HIS A 139 6.32 3.07 3.16
N ASP A 140 6.85 2.94 4.36
CA ASP A 140 8.29 2.77 4.59
C ASP A 140 8.86 1.57 3.81
N TRP A 141 8.11 0.47 3.78
CA TRP A 141 8.49 -0.69 2.98
C TRP A 141 8.39 -0.41 1.48
N ALA A 142 7.37 0.32 1.03
CA ALA A 142 7.23 0.74 -0.38
C ALA A 142 8.42 1.60 -0.82
N VAL A 143 8.85 2.54 0.01
CA VAL A 143 10.06 3.36 -0.23
C VAL A 143 11.29 2.47 -0.32
N LYS A 144 11.47 1.59 0.67
CA LYS A 144 12.68 0.79 0.80
C LYS A 144 12.82 -0.30 -0.27
N TYR A 145 11.73 -0.93 -0.66
CA TYR A 145 11.76 -2.14 -1.49
C TYR A 145 11.12 -2.01 -2.87
N ALA A 146 10.29 -0.98 -3.08
CA ALA A 146 9.58 -0.77 -4.33
C ALA A 146 9.87 0.59 -4.99
N GLY A 147 10.76 1.40 -4.41
CA GLY A 147 11.16 2.69 -4.97
C GLY A 147 10.06 3.74 -4.95
N ALA A 148 9.06 3.60 -4.06
CA ALA A 148 8.12 4.68 -3.82
C ALA A 148 8.89 5.94 -3.39
N PRO A 149 8.45 7.15 -3.76
CA PRO A 149 9.03 8.35 -3.20
C PRO A 149 8.92 8.23 -1.68
N ALA A 150 10.02 8.51 -0.97
CA ALA A 150 9.90 8.74 0.46
C ALA A 150 8.74 9.70 0.61
N ALA A 151 7.83 9.45 1.56
CA ALA A 151 6.94 10.51 1.96
C ALA A 151 7.88 11.70 2.10
N GLU A 152 7.71 12.74 1.27
CA GLU A 152 8.23 14.02 1.68
C GLU A 152 7.77 14.06 3.11
N THR A 153 8.73 14.09 4.03
CA THR A 153 8.38 14.38 5.40
C THR A 153 7.71 15.72 5.23
N ASP A 154 6.39 15.72 5.28
CA ASP A 154 5.54 16.90 5.20
C ASP A 154 5.96 17.86 6.32
N SER A 155 6.83 17.33 7.19
CA SER A 155 7.57 18.05 8.20
C SER A 155 8.34 19.24 7.66
N ALA A 156 8.88 19.23 6.43
CA ALA A 156 9.52 20.41 5.84
C ALA A 156 8.51 21.54 5.64
N SER A 157 7.30 21.23 5.19
CA SER A 157 6.20 22.20 5.03
C SER A 157 5.55 22.59 6.37
N TYR A 158 5.79 21.83 7.42
CA TYR A 158 5.35 22.06 8.81
C TYR A 158 6.51 22.38 9.77
N GLY A 159 7.57 23.01 9.24
CA GLY A 159 8.70 23.46 10.07
C GLY A 159 9.50 22.36 10.75
N GLY A 160 9.44 21.13 10.25
CA GLY A 160 10.11 19.94 10.79
C GLY A 160 9.23 19.11 11.74
N TYR A 161 7.99 19.50 11.98
CA TYR A 161 7.04 18.75 12.80
C TYR A 161 6.23 17.75 11.98
N ASN A 162 5.75 16.67 12.60
CA ASN A 162 4.82 15.76 11.94
C ASN A 162 3.50 16.46 11.65
N ARG A 163 2.92 16.19 10.47
CA ARG A 163 1.63 16.75 10.06
C ARG A 163 0.53 16.48 11.10
N ASN A 164 0.49 15.30 11.70
CA ASN A 164 -0.56 14.92 12.66
C ASN A 164 -0.55 15.77 13.92
N LEU A 165 0.61 16.37 14.28
CA LEU A 165 0.71 17.30 15.40
C LEU A 165 0.14 18.68 15.08
N ILE A 166 0.25 19.11 13.83
CA ILE A 166 -0.12 20.46 13.36
C ILE A 166 -1.55 20.48 12.80
N GLN A 167 -1.97 19.42 12.09
CA GLN A 167 -3.23 19.37 11.37
C GLN A 167 -4.49 19.65 12.25
N PRO A 168 -4.60 19.14 13.48
CA PRO A 168 -5.74 19.44 14.35
C PRO A 168 -5.98 20.93 14.57
N TYR A 169 -4.92 21.73 14.63
CA TYR A 169 -5.01 23.19 14.80
C TYR A 169 -5.42 23.87 13.49
N ILE A 170 -4.93 23.38 12.35
CA ILE A 170 -5.36 23.88 11.03
C ILE A 170 -6.85 23.59 10.80
N ASP A 171 -7.30 22.39 11.15
CA ASP A 171 -8.71 21.98 11.05
C ASP A 171 -9.61 22.81 11.99
N ALA A 172 -9.06 23.29 13.09
CA ALA A 172 -9.73 24.26 14.00
C ALA A 172 -9.74 25.70 13.44
N GLY A 173 -9.14 25.95 12.27
CA GLY A 173 -9.17 27.25 11.59
C GLY A 173 -7.96 28.14 11.80
N TYR A 174 -6.91 27.65 12.44
CA TYR A 174 -5.68 28.43 12.64
C TYR A 174 -4.77 28.36 11.42
N ASP A 175 -4.06 29.46 11.16
CA ASP A 175 -3.06 29.50 10.10
C ASP A 175 -1.88 28.57 10.38
N LYS A 176 -1.44 27.86 9.34
CA LYS A 176 -0.38 26.85 9.44
C LYS A 176 0.93 27.43 9.98
N ASP A 177 1.35 28.58 9.47
CA ASP A 177 2.62 29.19 9.85
C ASP A 177 2.57 29.71 11.27
N ALA A 178 1.42 30.23 11.70
CA ALA A 178 1.19 30.63 13.10
C ALA A 178 1.27 29.43 14.05
N VAL A 179 0.72 28.29 13.68
CA VAL A 179 0.82 27.03 14.48
C VAL A 179 2.27 26.57 14.59
N VAL A 180 3.01 26.54 13.47
CA VAL A 180 4.43 26.17 13.44
C VAL A 180 5.26 27.09 14.32
N GLU A 181 5.00 28.40 14.30
CA GLU A 181 5.70 29.37 15.16
C GLU A 181 5.34 29.19 16.64
N ALA A 182 4.09 28.85 16.97
CA ALA A 182 3.70 28.52 18.36
C ALA A 182 4.44 27.27 18.86
N PHE A 183 4.55 26.21 18.04
CA PHE A 183 5.30 24.99 18.38
C PHE A 183 6.80 25.28 18.62
N LYS A 184 7.41 26.14 17.80
CA LYS A 184 8.80 26.57 18.00
C LYS A 184 8.95 27.37 19.30
N TYR A 185 8.01 28.26 19.58
CA TYR A 185 8.03 29.12 20.78
C TYR A 185 8.01 28.30 22.08
N PHE A 186 7.18 27.25 22.14
CA PHE A 186 7.11 26.36 23.30
C PHE A 186 8.18 25.26 23.28
N GLY A 187 9.10 25.27 22.32
CA GLY A 187 10.18 24.30 22.26
C GLY A 187 9.72 22.86 22.04
N ILE A 188 8.58 22.66 21.36
CA ILE A 188 8.05 21.34 21.07
C ILE A 188 9.07 20.55 20.26
N ASP A 189 9.33 19.29 20.67
CA ASP A 189 10.29 18.43 19.98
C ASP A 189 9.75 18.03 18.61
N ARG A 190 10.58 18.16 17.58
CA ARG A 190 10.26 17.72 16.21
C ARG A 190 10.29 16.22 16.04
N ASN A 191 10.92 15.50 16.97
CA ASN A 191 11.08 14.03 16.96
C ASN A 191 11.48 13.48 15.58
N ASN A 192 12.34 14.20 14.84
CA ASN A 192 12.74 13.89 13.46
C ASN A 192 11.54 13.73 12.50
N GLY A 193 10.45 14.47 12.69
CA GLY A 193 9.23 14.38 11.88
C GLY A 193 8.35 13.17 12.21
N LYS A 194 8.68 12.38 13.24
CA LYS A 194 7.85 11.25 13.67
C LYS A 194 6.64 11.72 14.47
N ASP A 195 5.55 10.96 14.34
CA ASP A 195 4.33 11.19 15.08
C ASP A 195 4.50 10.81 16.57
N TYR A 196 3.86 11.58 17.45
CA TYR A 196 3.74 11.29 18.87
C TYR A 196 2.56 12.07 19.47
N THR A 197 2.15 11.70 20.67
CA THR A 197 1.08 12.41 21.37
C THR A 197 1.65 13.59 22.14
N LEU A 198 1.19 14.82 21.82
CA LEU A 198 1.55 16.01 22.54
C LEU A 198 0.89 16.03 23.93
N GLU A 199 1.63 16.37 24.98
CA GLU A 199 1.09 16.49 26.34
C GLU A 199 -0.02 17.56 26.40
N GLU A 200 -1.06 17.30 27.17
CA GLU A 200 -2.24 18.19 27.29
C GLU A 200 -1.88 19.63 27.71
N ALA A 201 -0.85 19.78 28.56
CA ALA A 201 -0.36 21.09 29.01
C ALA A 201 0.08 21.94 27.79
N TYR A 202 0.86 21.38 26.90
CA TYR A 202 1.30 22.09 25.68
C TYR A 202 0.16 22.39 24.72
N GLN A 203 -0.85 21.51 24.63
CA GLN A 203 -2.02 21.75 23.78
C GLN A 203 -2.78 22.99 24.24
N GLY A 204 -2.97 23.17 25.55
CA GLY A 204 -3.59 24.35 26.14
C GLY A 204 -2.82 25.64 25.85
N ASP A 205 -1.51 25.61 26.08
CA ASP A 205 -0.62 26.77 25.87
C ASP A 205 -0.57 27.20 24.40
N ILE A 206 -0.50 26.23 23.47
CA ILE A 206 -0.52 26.50 22.05
C ILE A 206 -1.84 27.17 21.64
N LEU A 207 -2.99 26.64 22.11
CA LEU A 207 -4.29 27.22 21.80
C LEU A 207 -4.45 28.63 22.37
N ALA A 208 -4.00 28.88 23.62
CA ALA A 208 -4.01 30.20 24.23
C ALA A 208 -3.24 31.21 23.38
N ARG A 209 -2.04 30.86 22.95
CA ARG A 209 -1.20 31.70 22.09
C ARG A 209 -1.84 31.96 20.71
N LEU A 210 -2.40 30.92 20.08
CA LEU A 210 -3.05 31.04 18.75
C LEU A 210 -4.33 31.88 18.80
N SER A 211 -5.03 31.85 19.94
CA SER A 211 -6.26 32.64 20.18
C SER A 211 -6.00 34.08 20.61
N GLY A 212 -4.71 34.46 20.83
CA GLY A 212 -4.36 35.79 21.30
C GLY A 212 -4.78 36.10 22.72
N VAL A 213 -5.04 35.06 23.51
CA VAL A 213 -5.31 35.16 24.97
C VAL A 213 -3.98 34.99 25.67
N GLU A 214 -3.31 36.14 26.01
CA GLU A 214 -2.20 36.19 26.95
C GLU A 214 -2.70 36.20 28.38
#